data_9142d08a63ad0cd6517d8732de0e1fa5
#
_entry.id   9142d08a63ad0cd6517d8732de0e1fa5
#
_cell.length_a   1.000
_cell.length_b   1.000
_cell.length_c   1.000
_cell.angle_alpha   90.00
_cell.angle_beta   90.00
_cell.angle_gamma   90.00
#
_symmetry.space_group_name_H-M   'P 1'
#
loop_
_entity.id
_entity.type
_entity.pdbx_description
1 polymer ?
#
loop_
_entity_poly.entity_id
_entity_poly.type
_entity_poly.pdbx_seq_one_letter_code
_entity_poly.pdbx_strand_id
1 'polypeptide(L)'
;MRRSVRSALALCALAAAPPAWAHGDSARLGSFFGGVMHPLLEPAHLVALLALGLLIGQRGEDAMRRLLAPLAAALAVGLALAALWPPVQARPTTVALLAAAALAGAVVAAGLMLPRNLQALATVTIGLGIGLSSPAEGATTLSRFVMAAGVALGVCAWVTLVASGVAALLRPAARLLVRVTGSWLLACALLVLALSVFRPAAPPTPNTAGAAAPTHR
;
A
#
# COMPACT_ATOMS: atom_id res chain seq x y z
N MET A 1 22.64 -4.73 38.62
CA MET A 1 22.72 -6.02 37.92
C MET A 1 21.45 -6.50 37.19
N ARG A 2 20.24 -6.37 37.74
CA ARG A 2 19.02 -6.90 37.08
C ARG A 2 18.58 -6.14 35.80
N ARG A 3 18.89 -4.84 35.63
CA ARG A 3 18.54 -4.06 34.42
C ARG A 3 19.42 -4.40 33.21
N SER A 4 20.72 -4.59 33.42
CA SER A 4 21.67 -4.93 32.35
C SER A 4 21.41 -6.31 31.77
N VAL A 5 21.00 -7.29 32.58
CA VAL A 5 20.63 -8.64 32.08
C VAL A 5 19.36 -8.61 31.27
N ARG A 6 18.36 -7.81 31.63
CA ARG A 6 17.12 -7.65 30.82
C ARG A 6 17.38 -6.98 29.50
N SER A 7 18.26 -5.98 29.46
CA SER A 7 18.65 -5.32 28.20
C SER A 7 19.45 -6.26 27.29
N ALA A 8 20.36 -7.07 27.85
CA ALA A 8 21.09 -8.06 27.10
C ALA A 8 20.18 -9.17 26.52
N LEU A 9 19.21 -9.65 27.31
CA LEU A 9 18.21 -10.62 26.84
C LEU A 9 17.31 -10.05 25.75
N ALA A 10 16.90 -8.79 25.86
CA ALA A 10 16.11 -8.13 24.81
C ALA A 10 16.90 -7.95 23.52
N LEU A 11 18.19 -7.59 23.60
CA LEU A 11 19.09 -7.52 22.44
C LEU A 11 19.35 -8.88 21.80
N CYS A 12 19.53 -9.94 22.62
CA CYS A 12 19.67 -11.30 22.12
C CYS A 12 18.37 -11.81 21.45
N ALA A 13 17.19 -11.46 22.00
CA ALA A 13 15.91 -11.82 21.39
C ALA A 13 15.69 -11.07 20.06
N LEU A 14 16.13 -9.82 19.95
CA LEU A 14 16.09 -9.06 18.69
C LEU A 14 17.08 -9.62 17.65
N ALA A 15 18.25 -10.07 18.06
CA ALA A 15 19.26 -10.68 17.21
C ALA A 15 18.91 -12.11 16.77
N ALA A 16 18.09 -12.82 17.58
CA ALA A 16 17.58 -14.15 17.26
C ALA A 16 16.28 -14.13 16.44
N ALA A 17 15.75 -12.91 16.11
CA ALA A 17 14.61 -12.81 15.22
C ALA A 17 14.99 -13.40 13.85
N PRO A 18 14.21 -14.38 13.33
CA PRO A 18 14.48 -14.92 12.00
C PRO A 18 14.46 -13.77 10.99
N PRO A 19 15.28 -13.83 9.93
CA PRO A 19 15.27 -12.81 8.89
C PRO A 19 13.83 -12.60 8.43
N ALA A 20 13.32 -11.39 8.61
CA ALA A 20 12.02 -11.02 8.05
C ALA A 20 12.19 -11.11 6.53
N TRP A 21 11.63 -12.16 5.95
CA TRP A 21 11.58 -12.34 4.50
C TRP A 21 10.66 -11.24 3.97
N ALA A 22 11.26 -10.17 3.50
CA ALA A 22 10.54 -8.99 2.98
C ALA A 22 9.66 -9.32 1.75
N HIS A 23 9.85 -10.48 1.18
CA HIS A 23 8.98 -11.08 0.17
C HIS A 23 8.19 -12.20 0.86
N GLY A 24 7.17 -11.80 1.62
CA GLY A 24 6.25 -12.75 2.27
C GLY A 24 5.67 -13.66 1.20
N ASP A 25 5.90 -14.96 1.39
CA ASP A 25 5.36 -16.01 0.54
C ASP A 25 3.84 -15.98 0.69
N SER A 26 3.17 -15.16 -0.12
CA SER A 26 1.71 -15.00 -0.12
C SER A 26 1.01 -16.34 -0.34
N ALA A 27 1.73 -17.31 -0.96
CA ALA A 27 1.30 -18.69 -1.11
C ALA A 27 1.10 -19.42 0.23
N ARG A 28 1.86 -19.06 1.28
CA ARG A 28 1.73 -19.69 2.61
C ARG A 28 0.51 -19.19 3.39
N LEU A 29 0.05 -17.98 3.13
CA LEU A 29 -1.10 -17.39 3.82
C LEU A 29 -2.44 -17.76 3.17
N GLY A 30 -2.41 -18.48 2.04
CA GLY A 30 -3.59 -18.67 1.20
C GLY A 30 -4.00 -17.39 0.45
N SER A 31 -4.70 -17.56 -0.67
CA SER A 31 -5.02 -16.45 -1.59
C SER A 31 -5.77 -15.30 -0.91
N PHE A 32 -6.66 -15.58 0.04
CA PHE A 32 -7.43 -14.56 0.73
C PHE A 32 -6.58 -13.68 1.64
N PHE A 33 -5.86 -14.30 2.57
CA PHE A 33 -5.01 -13.55 3.51
C PHE A 33 -3.82 -12.89 2.83
N GLY A 34 -3.28 -13.53 1.77
CA GLY A 34 -2.31 -12.90 0.88
C GLY A 34 -2.85 -11.60 0.30
N GLY A 35 -4.09 -11.63 -0.19
CA GLY A 35 -4.79 -10.44 -0.68
C GLY A 35 -4.98 -9.36 0.40
N VAL A 36 -5.42 -9.73 1.61
CA VAL A 36 -5.61 -8.78 2.74
C VAL A 36 -4.30 -8.10 3.13
N MET A 37 -3.18 -8.82 3.09
CA MET A 37 -1.86 -8.29 3.46
C MET A 37 -1.15 -7.58 2.31
N HIS A 38 -1.49 -7.89 1.06
CA HIS A 38 -0.84 -7.33 -0.13
C HIS A 38 -0.69 -5.81 -0.09
N PRO A 39 -1.72 -5.01 0.26
CA PRO A 39 -1.60 -3.56 0.30
C PRO A 39 -0.64 -3.03 1.37
N LEU A 40 -0.32 -3.82 2.39
CA LEU A 40 0.65 -3.46 3.43
C LEU A 40 2.09 -3.82 3.05
N LEU A 41 2.25 -4.82 2.20
CA LEU A 41 3.56 -5.31 1.76
C LEU A 41 4.11 -4.49 0.59
N GLU A 42 3.25 -3.85 -0.19
CA GLU A 42 3.63 -2.98 -1.29
C GLU A 42 3.82 -1.53 -0.80
N PRO A 43 5.03 -0.97 -0.81
CA PRO A 43 5.31 0.36 -0.24
C PRO A 43 4.43 1.48 -0.82
N ALA A 44 4.14 1.44 -2.12
CA ALA A 44 3.30 2.45 -2.77
C ALA A 44 1.86 2.40 -2.26
N HIS A 45 1.32 1.19 -2.08
CA HIS A 45 -0.03 0.98 -1.53
C HIS A 45 -0.09 1.40 -0.06
N LEU A 46 0.89 1.01 0.75
CA LEU A 46 0.94 1.35 2.16
C LEU A 46 0.92 2.86 2.37
N VAL A 47 1.79 3.61 1.65
CA VAL A 47 1.83 5.07 1.74
C VAL A 47 0.50 5.69 1.31
N ALA A 48 -0.10 5.20 0.22
CA ALA A 48 -1.38 5.69 -0.28
C ALA A 48 -2.54 5.42 0.70
N LEU A 49 -2.59 4.21 1.30
CA LEU A 49 -3.58 3.86 2.31
C LEU A 49 -3.50 4.74 3.55
N LEU A 50 -2.29 4.95 4.07
CA LEU A 50 -2.08 5.78 5.25
C LEU A 50 -2.44 7.23 4.95
N ALA A 51 -2.00 7.79 3.81
CA ALA A 51 -2.34 9.15 3.41
C ALA A 51 -3.85 9.36 3.26
N LEU A 52 -4.54 8.40 2.62
CA LEU A 52 -5.99 8.43 2.45
C LEU A 52 -6.72 8.31 3.79
N GLY A 53 -6.30 7.37 4.66
CA GLY A 53 -6.88 7.18 5.98
C GLY A 53 -6.75 8.43 6.86
N LEU A 54 -5.57 9.10 6.85
CA LEU A 54 -5.38 10.37 7.54
C LEU A 54 -6.29 11.47 6.97
N LEU A 55 -6.37 11.57 5.63
CA LEU A 55 -7.19 12.57 4.94
C LEU A 55 -8.68 12.44 5.29
N ILE A 56 -9.19 11.21 5.31
CA ILE A 56 -10.59 10.91 5.66
C ILE A 56 -10.80 11.14 7.16
N GLY A 57 -9.89 10.63 7.99
CA GLY A 57 -10.01 10.68 9.46
C GLY A 57 -10.03 12.10 10.03
N GLN A 58 -9.34 13.06 9.39
CA GLN A 58 -9.42 14.49 9.77
C GLN A 58 -10.83 15.07 9.71
N ARG A 59 -11.74 14.46 8.92
CA ARG A 59 -13.14 14.89 8.76
C ARG A 59 -14.11 14.10 9.65
N GLY A 60 -13.61 13.11 10.38
CA GLY A 60 -14.39 12.31 11.30
C GLY A 60 -15.18 11.17 10.64
N GLU A 61 -15.99 10.50 11.46
CA GLU A 61 -16.69 9.26 11.08
C GLU A 61 -17.69 9.42 9.93
N ASP A 62 -18.35 10.56 9.83
CA ASP A 62 -19.32 10.80 8.75
C ASP A 62 -18.64 10.82 7.36
N ALA A 63 -17.44 11.36 7.28
CA ALA A 63 -16.66 11.31 6.05
C ALA A 63 -16.26 9.89 5.70
N MET A 64 -15.80 9.11 6.68
CA MET A 64 -15.44 7.72 6.52
C MET A 64 -16.62 6.89 5.98
N ARG A 65 -17.79 6.98 6.60
CA ARG A 65 -19.00 6.26 6.18
C ARG A 65 -19.41 6.59 4.74
N ARG A 66 -19.34 7.87 4.35
CA ARG A 66 -19.67 8.32 2.99
C ARG A 66 -18.69 7.88 1.93
N LEU A 67 -17.40 7.80 2.27
CA LEU A 67 -16.32 7.55 1.32
C LEU A 67 -15.96 6.06 1.19
N LEU A 68 -16.44 5.21 2.10
CA LEU A 68 -16.17 3.76 2.05
C LEU A 68 -16.78 3.10 0.80
N ALA A 69 -18.03 3.43 0.45
CA ALA A 69 -18.66 2.87 -0.74
C ALA A 69 -17.98 3.29 -2.06
N PRO A 70 -17.66 4.59 -2.30
CA PRO A 70 -16.89 4.98 -3.48
C PRO A 70 -15.47 4.42 -3.49
N LEU A 71 -14.83 4.23 -2.33
CA LEU A 71 -13.54 3.55 -2.24
C LEU A 71 -13.64 2.10 -2.73
N ALA A 72 -14.59 1.34 -2.18
CA ALA A 72 -14.82 -0.05 -2.54
C ALA A 72 -15.19 -0.21 -4.02
N ALA A 73 -16.03 0.68 -4.55
CA ALA A 73 -16.40 0.67 -5.96
C ALA A 73 -15.22 0.97 -6.88
N ALA A 74 -14.43 2.01 -6.58
CA ALA A 74 -13.25 2.36 -7.36
C ALA A 74 -12.21 1.23 -7.35
N LEU A 75 -11.99 0.63 -6.19
CA LEU A 75 -11.10 -0.51 -6.03
C LEU A 75 -11.58 -1.73 -6.84
N ALA A 76 -12.88 -2.06 -6.77
CA ALA A 76 -13.45 -3.16 -7.54
C ALA A 76 -13.31 -2.94 -9.05
N VAL A 77 -13.55 -1.71 -9.52
CA VAL A 77 -13.34 -1.32 -10.92
C VAL A 77 -11.87 -1.48 -11.30
N GLY A 78 -10.94 -1.00 -10.46
CA GLY A 78 -9.50 -1.14 -10.71
C GLY A 78 -9.05 -2.59 -10.80
N LEU A 79 -9.50 -3.44 -9.87
CA LEU A 79 -9.20 -4.87 -9.87
C LEU A 79 -9.80 -5.58 -11.10
N ALA A 80 -11.03 -5.23 -11.50
CA ALA A 80 -11.66 -5.79 -12.68
C ALA A 80 -10.91 -5.38 -13.96
N LEU A 81 -10.52 -4.11 -14.08
CA LEU A 81 -9.74 -3.63 -15.21
C LEU A 81 -8.37 -4.31 -15.28
N ALA A 82 -7.69 -4.48 -14.13
CA ALA A 82 -6.41 -5.20 -14.06
C ALA A 82 -6.53 -6.68 -14.47
N ALA A 83 -7.70 -7.29 -14.23
CA ALA A 83 -7.96 -8.68 -14.60
C ALA A 83 -8.32 -8.85 -16.08
N LEU A 84 -8.96 -7.84 -16.69
CA LEU A 84 -9.45 -7.89 -18.09
C LEU A 84 -8.42 -7.38 -19.10
N TRP A 85 -7.50 -6.51 -18.66
CA TRP A 85 -6.51 -5.91 -19.55
C TRP A 85 -5.14 -6.53 -19.27
N PRO A 86 -4.38 -6.96 -20.31
CA PRO A 86 -3.00 -7.40 -20.10
C PRO A 86 -2.22 -6.27 -19.41
N PRO A 87 -1.18 -6.56 -18.63
CA PRO A 87 -0.64 -5.67 -17.63
C PRO A 87 -0.36 -4.29 -18.22
N VAL A 88 -1.31 -3.38 -17.97
CA VAL A 88 -1.09 -1.95 -18.14
C VAL A 88 0.21 -1.68 -17.40
N GLN A 89 1.19 -1.13 -18.10
CA GLN A 89 2.53 -0.92 -17.59
C GLN A 89 2.46 -0.49 -16.12
N ALA A 90 2.88 -1.37 -15.23
CA ALA A 90 2.75 -1.18 -13.77
C ALA A 90 3.36 0.15 -13.30
N ARG A 91 4.33 0.65 -14.06
CA ARG A 91 5.08 1.87 -13.77
C ARG A 91 4.25 3.16 -13.77
N PRO A 92 3.44 3.51 -14.79
CA PRO A 92 2.65 4.73 -14.78
C PRO A 92 1.53 4.71 -13.73
N THR A 93 0.93 3.54 -13.44
CA THR A 93 -0.08 3.43 -12.38
C THR A 93 0.51 3.65 -11.00
N THR A 94 1.68 3.08 -10.72
CA THR A 94 2.40 3.30 -9.46
C THR A 94 2.83 4.76 -9.29
N VAL A 95 3.33 5.39 -10.36
CA VAL A 95 3.68 6.81 -10.35
C VAL A 95 2.47 7.70 -10.05
N ALA A 96 1.34 7.44 -10.72
CA ALA A 96 0.10 8.18 -10.49
C ALA A 96 -0.43 7.98 -9.06
N LEU A 97 -0.38 6.75 -8.53
CA LEU A 97 -0.77 6.42 -7.17
C LEU A 97 0.11 7.15 -6.14
N LEU A 98 1.42 7.14 -6.32
CA LEU A 98 2.36 7.84 -5.44
C LEU A 98 2.19 9.36 -5.50
N ALA A 99 1.91 9.93 -6.68
CA ALA A 99 1.60 11.35 -6.82
C ALA A 99 0.32 11.71 -6.07
N ALA A 100 -0.73 10.89 -6.18
CA ALA A 100 -1.97 11.08 -5.42
C ALA A 100 -1.75 10.96 -3.91
N ALA A 101 -0.95 10.00 -3.47
CA ALA A 101 -0.56 9.83 -2.08
C ALA A 101 0.26 11.02 -1.54
N ALA A 102 1.20 11.53 -2.34
CA ALA A 102 1.99 12.72 -2.01
C ALA A 102 1.10 13.96 -1.84
N LEU A 103 0.15 14.17 -2.75
CA LEU A 103 -0.83 15.27 -2.65
C LEU A 103 -1.71 15.13 -1.40
N ALA A 104 -2.21 13.93 -1.11
CA ALA A 104 -2.98 13.66 0.10
C ALA A 104 -2.14 13.93 1.37
N GLY A 105 -0.89 13.46 1.41
CA GLY A 105 0.05 13.72 2.50
C GLY A 105 0.35 15.22 2.68
N ALA A 106 0.54 15.96 1.59
CA ALA A 106 0.74 17.41 1.61
C ALA A 106 -0.47 18.16 2.20
N VAL A 107 -1.67 17.78 1.79
CA VAL A 107 -2.92 18.36 2.30
C VAL A 107 -3.07 18.10 3.80
N VAL A 108 -2.78 16.87 4.25
CA VAL A 108 -2.80 16.49 5.67
C VAL A 108 -1.75 17.29 6.44
N ALA A 109 -0.52 17.40 5.95
CA ALA A 109 0.57 18.15 6.58
C ALA A 109 0.23 19.64 6.71
N ALA A 110 -0.35 20.23 5.67
CA ALA A 110 -0.81 21.61 5.70
C ALA A 110 -2.02 21.83 6.63
N GLY A 111 -2.68 20.76 7.07
CA GLY A 111 -3.90 20.84 7.88
C GLY A 111 -5.10 21.40 7.11
N LEU A 112 -5.08 21.25 5.79
CA LEU A 112 -6.14 21.77 4.92
C LEU A 112 -7.37 20.85 4.95
N MET A 113 -8.53 21.47 5.07
CA MET A 113 -9.81 20.77 5.01
C MET A 113 -10.35 20.76 3.59
N LEU A 114 -10.10 19.70 2.85
CA LEU A 114 -10.61 19.53 1.48
C LEU A 114 -12.14 19.56 1.42
N PRO A 115 -12.74 20.20 0.42
CA PRO A 115 -14.16 20.08 0.15
C PRO A 115 -14.54 18.62 -0.20
N ARG A 116 -15.81 18.27 0.01
CA ARG A 116 -16.30 16.89 -0.14
C ARG A 116 -15.97 16.27 -1.50
N ASN A 117 -16.10 17.05 -2.57
CA ASN A 117 -15.83 16.58 -3.94
C ASN A 117 -14.36 16.21 -4.15
N LEU A 118 -13.43 16.98 -3.60
CA LEU A 118 -12.00 16.70 -3.70
C LEU A 118 -11.59 15.50 -2.84
N GLN A 119 -12.25 15.31 -1.68
CA GLN A 119 -12.05 14.09 -0.89
C GLN A 119 -12.54 12.84 -1.65
N ALA A 120 -13.72 12.92 -2.27
CA ALA A 120 -14.26 11.83 -3.07
C ALA A 120 -13.34 11.52 -4.27
N LEU A 121 -12.85 12.56 -4.96
CA LEU A 121 -11.91 12.42 -6.06
C LEU A 121 -10.62 11.73 -5.61
N ALA A 122 -10.00 12.17 -4.51
CA ALA A 122 -8.80 11.55 -3.96
C ALA A 122 -9.06 10.08 -3.59
N THR A 123 -10.21 9.79 -2.98
CA THR A 123 -10.62 8.43 -2.59
C THR A 123 -10.76 7.52 -3.81
N VAL A 124 -11.44 7.99 -4.86
CA VAL A 124 -11.65 7.23 -6.09
C VAL A 124 -10.32 7.04 -6.83
N THR A 125 -9.48 8.08 -6.93
CA THR A 125 -8.18 8.01 -7.60
C THR A 125 -7.25 7.00 -6.91
N ILE A 126 -7.15 7.06 -5.58
CA ILE A 126 -6.30 6.14 -4.80
C ILE A 126 -6.87 4.72 -4.85
N GLY A 127 -8.19 4.55 -4.66
CA GLY A 127 -8.83 3.23 -4.73
C GLY A 127 -8.64 2.57 -6.10
N LEU A 128 -8.88 3.31 -7.18
CA LEU A 128 -8.66 2.85 -8.56
C LEU A 128 -7.18 2.51 -8.80
N GLY A 129 -6.26 3.37 -8.36
CA GLY A 129 -4.83 3.17 -8.50
C GLY A 129 -4.34 1.89 -7.79
N ILE A 130 -4.77 1.66 -6.56
CA ILE A 130 -4.46 0.42 -5.82
C ILE A 130 -5.04 -0.79 -6.56
N GLY A 131 -6.29 -0.73 -7.01
CA GLY A 131 -6.92 -1.82 -7.74
C GLY A 131 -6.19 -2.17 -9.04
N LEU A 132 -5.82 -1.16 -9.84
CA LEU A 132 -5.08 -1.34 -11.10
C LEU A 132 -3.66 -1.90 -10.91
N SER A 133 -3.01 -1.56 -9.80
CA SER A 133 -1.65 -2.02 -9.50
C SER A 133 -1.59 -3.28 -8.63
N SER A 134 -2.74 -3.88 -8.32
CA SER A 134 -2.85 -5.15 -7.59
C SER A 134 -3.22 -6.28 -8.55
N PRO A 135 -2.26 -6.88 -9.28
CA PRO A 135 -2.56 -8.00 -10.17
C PRO A 135 -3.12 -9.16 -9.35
N ALA A 136 -4.22 -9.73 -9.82
CA ALA A 136 -4.80 -10.92 -9.21
C ALA A 136 -3.92 -12.12 -9.54
N GLU A 137 -2.97 -12.43 -8.67
CA GLU A 137 -2.12 -13.61 -8.78
C GLU A 137 -2.88 -14.85 -8.32
N GLY A 138 -2.71 -15.96 -9.04
CA GLY A 138 -3.32 -17.23 -8.69
C GLY A 138 -3.36 -18.20 -9.85
N ALA A 139 -3.20 -19.49 -9.55
CA ALA A 139 -3.19 -20.57 -10.53
C ALA A 139 -4.58 -20.82 -11.15
N THR A 140 -5.64 -20.49 -10.42
CA THR A 140 -7.03 -20.70 -10.86
C THR A 140 -7.82 -19.40 -10.84
N THR A 141 -8.89 -19.32 -11.63
CA THR A 141 -9.82 -18.17 -11.62
C THR A 141 -10.38 -17.94 -10.22
N LEU A 142 -10.72 -19.01 -9.49
CA LEU A 142 -11.23 -18.89 -8.13
C LEU A 142 -10.20 -18.27 -7.18
N SER A 143 -8.93 -18.71 -7.23
CA SER A 143 -7.87 -18.15 -6.37
C SER A 143 -7.62 -16.67 -6.64
N ARG A 144 -7.74 -16.24 -7.91
CA ARG A 144 -7.66 -14.82 -8.30
C ARG A 144 -8.82 -14.00 -7.72
N PHE A 145 -10.04 -14.51 -7.79
CA PHE A 145 -11.20 -13.84 -7.19
C PHE A 145 -11.08 -13.74 -5.67
N VAL A 146 -10.65 -14.81 -5.01
CA VAL A 146 -10.45 -14.86 -3.56
C VAL A 146 -9.37 -13.86 -3.14
N MET A 147 -8.26 -13.77 -3.89
CA MET A 147 -7.21 -12.77 -3.65
C MET A 147 -7.73 -11.34 -3.84
N ALA A 148 -8.44 -11.07 -4.94
CA ALA A 148 -9.01 -9.75 -5.22
C ALA A 148 -10.01 -9.33 -4.11
N ALA A 149 -10.85 -10.24 -3.63
CA ALA A 149 -11.74 -10.00 -2.49
C ALA A 149 -10.94 -9.70 -1.21
N GLY A 150 -9.84 -10.41 -0.97
CA GLY A 150 -8.91 -10.13 0.12
C GLY A 150 -8.31 -8.72 0.02
N VAL A 151 -7.82 -8.31 -1.15
CA VAL A 151 -7.31 -6.96 -1.39
C VAL A 151 -8.38 -5.91 -1.11
N ALA A 152 -9.59 -6.10 -1.64
CA ALA A 152 -10.69 -5.15 -1.45
C ALA A 152 -11.06 -4.99 0.03
N LEU A 153 -11.20 -6.11 0.74
CA LEU A 153 -11.51 -6.09 2.16
C LEU A 153 -10.35 -5.49 2.98
N GLY A 154 -9.13 -5.87 2.67
CA GLY A 154 -7.92 -5.36 3.34
C GLY A 154 -7.81 -3.84 3.22
N VAL A 155 -7.90 -3.29 2.00
CA VAL A 155 -7.87 -1.84 1.76
C VAL A 155 -8.95 -1.12 2.54
N CYS A 156 -10.21 -1.57 2.46
CA CYS A 156 -11.32 -0.96 3.18
C CYS A 156 -11.12 -1.03 4.69
N ALA A 157 -10.67 -2.18 5.22
CA ALA A 157 -10.42 -2.35 6.65
C ALA A 157 -9.28 -1.45 7.14
N TRP A 158 -8.16 -1.40 6.44
CA TRP A 158 -7.01 -0.59 6.83
C TRP A 158 -7.29 0.90 6.76
N VAL A 159 -7.95 1.38 5.69
CA VAL A 159 -8.37 2.80 5.59
C VAL A 159 -9.34 3.15 6.72
N THR A 160 -10.30 2.27 7.02
CA THR A 160 -11.26 2.46 8.11
C THR A 160 -10.55 2.50 9.45
N LEU A 161 -9.61 1.60 9.71
CA LEU A 161 -8.85 1.55 10.95
C LEU A 161 -8.06 2.86 11.17
N VAL A 162 -7.30 3.30 10.16
CA VAL A 162 -6.53 4.54 10.24
C VAL A 162 -7.45 5.76 10.40
N ALA A 163 -8.52 5.85 9.60
CA ALA A 163 -9.46 6.97 9.67
C ALA A 163 -10.18 7.04 11.02
N SER A 164 -10.61 5.90 11.57
CA SER A 164 -11.22 5.82 12.90
C SER A 164 -10.24 6.21 14.00
N GLY A 165 -8.99 5.75 13.91
CA GLY A 165 -7.94 6.13 14.84
C GLY A 165 -7.71 7.64 14.86
N VAL A 166 -7.64 8.27 13.69
CA VAL A 166 -7.49 9.73 13.58
C VAL A 166 -8.73 10.47 14.09
N ALA A 167 -9.94 9.99 13.73
CA ALA A 167 -11.19 10.60 14.19
C ALA A 167 -11.36 10.55 15.72
N ALA A 168 -10.82 9.51 16.37
CA ALA A 168 -10.82 9.39 17.83
C ALA A 168 -9.84 10.32 18.53
N LEU A 169 -8.91 10.94 17.81
CA LEU A 169 -7.89 11.84 18.36
C LEU A 169 -8.45 13.26 18.54
N LEU A 170 -9.10 13.53 19.66
CA LEU A 170 -9.78 14.81 19.92
C LEU A 170 -8.86 15.93 20.46
N ARG A 171 -7.64 15.59 20.90
CA ARG A 171 -6.73 16.56 21.55
C ARG A 171 -5.99 17.43 20.54
N PRO A 172 -5.72 18.73 20.84
CA PRO A 172 -4.94 19.61 19.96
C PRO A 172 -3.56 19.05 19.60
N ALA A 173 -2.86 18.43 20.55
CA ALA A 173 -1.57 17.76 20.31
C ALA A 173 -1.68 16.64 19.26
N ALA A 174 -2.80 15.94 19.23
CA ALA A 174 -3.02 14.86 18.28
C ALA A 174 -3.19 15.39 16.83
N ARG A 175 -3.75 16.58 16.64
CA ARG A 175 -3.78 17.24 15.32
C ARG A 175 -2.37 17.53 14.81
N LEU A 176 -1.46 17.90 15.69
CA LEU A 176 -0.05 18.10 15.32
C LEU A 176 0.58 16.76 14.88
N LEU A 177 0.35 15.66 15.62
CA LEU A 177 0.81 14.34 15.22
C LEU A 177 0.31 13.94 13.84
N VAL A 178 -0.98 14.13 13.55
CA VAL A 178 -1.57 13.83 12.23
C VAL A 178 -0.87 14.63 11.13
N ARG A 179 -0.59 15.93 11.35
CA ARG A 179 0.13 16.77 10.39
C ARG A 179 1.58 16.33 10.20
N VAL A 180 2.27 16.01 11.28
CA VAL A 180 3.64 15.46 11.23
C VAL A 180 3.65 14.14 10.46
N THR A 181 2.74 13.22 10.74
CA THR A 181 2.61 11.98 9.99
C THR A 181 2.32 12.25 8.51
N GLY A 182 1.46 13.23 8.18
CA GLY A 182 1.21 13.65 6.82
C GLY A 182 2.46 14.13 6.09
N SER A 183 3.32 14.90 6.74
CA SER A 183 4.59 15.37 6.16
C SER A 183 5.58 14.22 5.93
N TRP A 184 5.61 13.24 6.81
CA TRP A 184 6.41 12.02 6.63
C TRP A 184 5.92 11.17 5.47
N LEU A 185 4.60 11.00 5.33
CA LEU A 185 4.02 10.28 4.20
C LEU A 185 4.28 10.99 2.87
N LEU A 186 4.23 12.32 2.85
CA LEU A 186 4.65 13.11 1.69
C LEU A 186 6.10 12.84 1.32
N ALA A 187 7.02 12.89 2.28
CA ALA A 187 8.43 12.61 2.06
C ALA A 187 8.66 11.17 1.56
N CYS A 188 8.00 10.18 2.18
CA CYS A 188 8.06 8.80 1.75
C CYS A 188 7.51 8.61 0.32
N ALA A 189 6.37 9.22 0.00
CA ALA A 189 5.78 9.16 -1.33
C ALA A 189 6.73 9.74 -2.39
N LEU A 190 7.33 10.91 -2.11
CA LEU A 190 8.29 11.55 -3.01
C LEU A 190 9.57 10.72 -3.17
N LEU A 191 10.06 10.11 -2.09
CA LEU A 191 11.24 9.24 -2.14
C LEU A 191 10.97 8.00 -3.01
N VAL A 192 9.85 7.30 -2.76
CA VAL A 192 9.48 6.11 -3.55
C VAL A 192 9.22 6.49 -5.00
N LEU A 193 8.58 7.65 -5.24
CA LEU A 193 8.35 8.18 -6.58
C LEU A 193 9.68 8.46 -7.30
N ALA A 194 10.61 9.14 -6.65
CA ALA A 194 11.94 9.40 -7.21
C ALA A 194 12.67 8.10 -7.56
N LEU A 195 12.68 7.12 -6.64
CA LEU A 195 13.27 5.81 -6.89
C LEU A 195 12.60 5.07 -8.05
N SER A 196 11.27 5.21 -8.20
CA SER A 196 10.52 4.58 -9.29
C SER A 196 10.84 5.20 -10.65
N VAL A 197 11.09 6.51 -10.69
CA VAL A 197 11.39 7.26 -11.93
C VAL A 197 12.86 7.10 -12.33
N PHE A 198 13.78 7.20 -11.36
CA PHE A 198 15.22 7.22 -11.61
C PHE A 198 15.88 5.84 -11.55
N ARG A 199 15.13 4.75 -11.38
CA ARG A 199 15.71 3.41 -11.39
C ARG A 199 16.27 3.11 -12.77
N PRO A 200 17.60 2.87 -12.94
CA PRO A 200 18.16 2.45 -14.21
C PRO A 200 17.48 1.16 -14.68
N ALA A 201 17.23 1.03 -15.97
CA ALA A 201 16.78 -0.24 -16.53
C ALA A 201 17.77 -1.32 -16.10
N ALA A 202 17.28 -2.42 -15.52
CA ALA A 202 18.15 -3.54 -15.20
C ALA A 202 18.92 -3.94 -16.48
N PRO A 203 20.25 -4.16 -16.41
CA PRO A 203 20.98 -4.63 -17.59
C PRO A 203 20.32 -5.91 -18.10
N PRO A 204 20.25 -6.08 -19.44
CA PRO A 204 19.68 -7.28 -20.02
C PRO A 204 20.41 -8.49 -19.43
N THR A 205 19.65 -9.44 -18.86
CA THR A 205 20.22 -10.70 -18.37
C THR A 205 20.97 -11.35 -19.53
N PRO A 206 22.25 -11.76 -19.33
CA PRO A 206 22.97 -12.46 -20.37
C PRO A 206 22.14 -13.66 -20.82
N ASN A 207 21.88 -13.74 -22.12
CA ASN A 207 21.10 -14.78 -22.71
C ASN A 207 21.85 -16.11 -22.55
N THR A 208 21.51 -16.91 -21.53
CA THR A 208 22.07 -18.23 -21.29
C THR A 208 21.65 -19.28 -22.34
N ALA A 209 21.03 -18.83 -23.45
CA ALA A 209 20.67 -19.70 -24.56
C ALA A 209 21.86 -20.23 -25.39
N GLY A 210 23.10 -19.92 -24.97
CA GLY A 210 24.34 -20.35 -25.67
C GLY A 210 25.17 -21.40 -24.92
N ALA A 211 24.71 -21.92 -23.78
CA ALA A 211 25.42 -23.00 -23.10
C ALA A 211 25.16 -24.33 -23.84
N ALA A 212 26.13 -24.70 -24.65
CA ALA A 212 26.28 -25.86 -25.49
C ALA A 212 25.57 -27.14 -24.99
N ALA A 213 24.85 -27.76 -25.93
CA ALA A 213 24.48 -29.17 -25.82
C ALA A 213 25.76 -30.02 -25.64
N PRO A 214 25.79 -30.94 -24.67
CA PRO A 214 26.90 -31.87 -24.56
C PRO A 214 26.88 -32.80 -25.79
N THR A 215 27.94 -32.71 -26.61
CA THR A 215 28.22 -33.66 -27.68
C THR A 215 28.61 -35.02 -27.03
N HIS A 216 27.65 -35.92 -26.94
CA HIS A 216 27.94 -37.32 -26.69
C HIS A 216 28.63 -37.93 -27.92
N ARG A 217 29.89 -38.30 -27.79
CA ARG A 217 30.55 -39.31 -28.59
C ARG A 217 30.57 -40.60 -27.82
#